data_1e1c78732f3e9911996be0c579214834
#
_entry.id   1e1c78732f3e9911996be0c579214834
#
_cell.length_a   1.000
_cell.length_b   1.000
_cell.length_c   1.000
_cell.angle_alpha   90.00
_cell.angle_beta   90.00
_cell.angle_gamma   90.00
#
_symmetry.space_group_name_H-M   'P 1'
#
loop_
_entity.id
_entity.type
_entity.pdbx_description
1 polymer ?
#
loop_
_entity_poly.entity_id
_entity_poly.type
_entity_poly.pdbx_seq_one_letter_code
_entity_poly.pdbx_strand_id
1 'polypeptide(L)'
;EEKNQEPKTVNDYKEILKYVEKEADFIIFDGGNNDWSMIKPDLNIVVADPHRAGHELTYYPGFVNLLMADIIVINKVDSAKKEQIEIVKKNIIKYNPKAKVILARSKIIVDKPELIRNKSVIIVGDGPTLTHGGLSFSAGTIAAKRYGGWIVDPRRYAVGSIKKTFEKYSHLKDELPAMGYSRKQIKELEKTINRTKCDAVVDATPANLNRILKINKKMANITYELGIDAVKELEKILKKNKFVKWNTF
;
A
#
# COMPACT_ATOMS: atom_id res chain seq x y z
N GLU A 1 8.38 -29.41 0.01
CA GLU A 1 8.75 -27.97 -0.02
C GLU A 1 8.53 -27.46 -1.45
N GLU A 2 7.32 -27.02 -1.75
CA GLU A 2 7.03 -26.31 -2.99
C GLU A 2 7.71 -24.96 -2.91
N LYS A 3 8.77 -24.78 -3.70
CA LYS A 3 9.36 -23.47 -3.94
C LYS A 3 8.32 -22.64 -4.67
N ASN A 4 7.71 -21.66 -3.99
CA ASN A 4 6.99 -20.56 -4.64
C ASN A 4 7.99 -19.82 -5.54
N GLN A 5 8.11 -20.26 -6.79
CA GLN A 5 8.87 -19.54 -7.79
C GLN A 5 7.91 -18.57 -8.46
N GLU A 6 8.20 -17.28 -8.34
CA GLU A 6 7.49 -16.28 -9.13
C GLU A 6 7.67 -16.57 -10.64
N PRO A 7 6.61 -16.39 -11.43
CA PRO A 7 6.69 -16.57 -12.88
C PRO A 7 7.75 -15.63 -13.45
N LYS A 8 8.68 -16.18 -14.22
CA LYS A 8 9.84 -15.42 -14.74
C LYS A 8 9.73 -15.13 -16.24
N THR A 9 8.84 -15.83 -16.93
CA THR A 9 8.71 -15.74 -18.39
C THR A 9 7.27 -15.62 -18.84
N VAL A 10 7.08 -15.14 -20.07
CA VAL A 10 5.74 -15.07 -20.71
C VAL A 10 5.11 -16.47 -20.82
N ASN A 11 5.92 -17.51 -20.97
CA ASN A 11 5.43 -18.89 -21.07
C ASN A 11 4.86 -19.37 -19.73
N ASP A 12 5.50 -19.02 -18.60
CA ASP A 12 5.03 -19.35 -17.27
C ASP A 12 3.62 -18.74 -17.04
N TYR A 13 3.42 -17.46 -17.43
CA TYR A 13 2.10 -16.82 -17.37
C TYR A 13 1.05 -17.52 -18.26
N LYS A 14 1.42 -17.98 -19.45
CA LYS A 14 0.49 -18.73 -20.32
C LYS A 14 0.07 -20.06 -19.71
N GLU A 15 0.98 -20.77 -19.07
CA GLU A 15 0.68 -22.03 -18.39
C GLU A 15 -0.22 -21.83 -17.19
N ILE A 16 0.10 -20.80 -16.36
CA ILE A 16 -0.74 -20.43 -15.22
C ILE A 16 -2.16 -20.07 -15.68
N LEU A 17 -2.29 -19.25 -16.73
CA LEU A 17 -3.60 -18.87 -17.27
C LEU A 17 -4.41 -20.09 -17.72
N LYS A 18 -3.81 -20.99 -18.50
CA LYS A 18 -4.48 -22.22 -18.96
C LYS A 18 -5.00 -23.09 -17.80
N TYR A 19 -4.30 -23.06 -16.68
CA TYR A 19 -4.73 -23.75 -15.48
C TYR A 19 -5.87 -23.03 -14.77
N VAL A 20 -5.68 -21.72 -14.50
CA VAL A 20 -6.63 -20.91 -13.72
C VAL A 20 -7.95 -20.70 -14.47
N GLU A 21 -7.94 -20.55 -15.80
CA GLU A 21 -9.16 -20.42 -16.63
C GLU A 21 -10.14 -21.60 -16.48
N LYS A 22 -9.65 -22.76 -16.07
CA LYS A 22 -10.50 -23.95 -15.86
C LYS A 22 -11.15 -23.99 -14.47
N GLU A 23 -10.60 -23.25 -13.52
CA GLU A 23 -10.98 -23.33 -12.11
C GLU A 23 -11.57 -22.03 -11.55
N ALA A 24 -11.37 -20.89 -12.24
CA ALA A 24 -11.80 -19.59 -11.78
C ALA A 24 -12.76 -18.91 -12.77
N ASP A 25 -13.86 -18.39 -12.25
CA ASP A 25 -14.78 -17.53 -13.02
C ASP A 25 -14.18 -16.14 -13.24
N PHE A 26 -13.16 -15.75 -12.45
CA PHE A 26 -12.61 -14.41 -12.40
C PHE A 26 -11.12 -14.44 -12.05
N ILE A 27 -10.31 -13.76 -12.85
CA ILE A 27 -8.86 -13.67 -12.63
C ILE A 27 -8.50 -12.21 -12.33
N ILE A 28 -7.87 -11.96 -11.19
CA ILE A 28 -7.33 -10.66 -10.83
C ILE A 28 -5.81 -10.73 -11.01
N PHE A 29 -5.30 -9.92 -11.93
CA PHE A 29 -3.87 -9.66 -12.02
C PHE A 29 -3.55 -8.44 -11.15
N ASP A 30 -2.86 -8.68 -10.02
CA ASP A 30 -2.43 -7.62 -9.10
C ASP A 30 -0.98 -7.25 -9.41
N GLY A 31 -0.79 -6.05 -9.92
CA GLY A 31 0.50 -5.49 -10.28
C GLY A 31 0.85 -4.24 -9.47
N GLY A 32 2.13 -4.06 -9.18
CA GLY A 32 2.65 -2.85 -8.56
C GLY A 32 2.85 -1.70 -9.55
N ASN A 33 3.40 -0.59 -9.07
CA ASN A 33 3.71 0.58 -9.91
C ASN A 33 4.86 0.34 -10.91
N ASN A 34 5.61 -0.75 -10.75
CA ASN A 34 6.70 -1.16 -11.65
C ASN A 34 6.28 -2.31 -12.56
N ASP A 35 5.02 -2.72 -12.52
CA ASP A 35 4.53 -3.86 -13.27
C ASP A 35 3.66 -3.40 -14.43
N TRP A 36 3.87 -4.07 -15.54
CA TRP A 36 3.01 -4.00 -16.70
C TRP A 36 2.48 -5.39 -16.98
N SER A 37 1.16 -5.52 -17.02
CA SER A 37 0.53 -6.82 -17.26
C SER A 37 0.98 -7.41 -18.61
N MET A 38 1.53 -8.63 -18.56
CA MET A 38 1.83 -9.41 -19.76
C MET A 38 0.57 -10.04 -20.37
N ILE A 39 -0.57 -9.94 -19.66
CA ILE A 39 -1.86 -10.45 -20.06
C ILE A 39 -2.72 -9.26 -20.39
N LYS A 40 -3.39 -9.28 -21.54
CA LYS A 40 -4.37 -8.26 -21.88
C LYS A 40 -5.59 -8.42 -20.98
N PRO A 41 -5.86 -7.48 -20.07
CA PRO A 41 -7.06 -7.56 -19.23
C PRO A 41 -8.32 -7.20 -20.02
N ASP A 42 -9.46 -7.71 -19.60
CA ASP A 42 -10.77 -7.25 -20.08
C ASP A 42 -11.17 -5.92 -19.43
N LEU A 43 -10.61 -5.64 -18.26
CA LEU A 43 -10.79 -4.37 -17.53
C LEU A 43 -9.50 -3.99 -16.84
N ASN A 44 -8.97 -2.82 -17.15
CA ASN A 44 -7.77 -2.28 -16.54
C ASN A 44 -8.12 -1.18 -15.52
N ILE A 45 -7.89 -1.47 -14.24
CA ILE A 45 -8.13 -0.54 -13.14
C ILE A 45 -6.78 -0.05 -12.60
N VAL A 46 -6.55 1.25 -12.64
CA VAL A 46 -5.33 1.87 -12.11
C VAL A 46 -5.65 2.68 -10.87
N VAL A 47 -4.80 2.53 -9.83
CA VAL A 47 -4.92 3.31 -8.59
C VAL A 47 -3.89 4.43 -8.61
N ALA A 48 -4.36 5.68 -8.51
CA ALA A 48 -3.53 6.87 -8.39
C ALA A 48 -3.52 7.38 -6.94
N ASP A 49 -2.34 7.78 -6.46
CA ASP A 49 -2.14 8.31 -5.10
C ASP A 49 -1.87 9.82 -5.15
N PRO A 50 -2.83 10.68 -4.77
CA PRO A 50 -2.65 12.13 -4.84
C PRO A 50 -1.60 12.67 -3.88
N HIS A 51 -1.18 11.93 -2.82
CA HIS A 51 -0.02 12.33 -2.02
C HIS A 51 1.28 12.38 -2.83
N ARG A 52 1.28 11.73 -3.99
CA ARG A 52 2.39 11.68 -4.94
C ARG A 52 1.96 12.21 -6.31
N ALA A 53 1.17 13.28 -6.33
CA ALA A 53 0.67 13.88 -7.56
C ALA A 53 1.81 14.17 -8.55
N GLY A 54 1.67 13.72 -9.79
CA GLY A 54 2.69 13.77 -10.85
C GLY A 54 3.47 12.45 -11.01
N HIS A 55 3.50 11.56 -10.01
CA HIS A 55 4.17 10.26 -10.15
C HIS A 55 3.48 9.37 -11.18
N GLU A 56 2.17 9.53 -11.38
CA GLU A 56 1.40 8.84 -12.42
C GLU A 56 1.91 9.13 -13.84
N LEU A 57 2.69 10.20 -14.02
CA LEU A 57 3.29 10.58 -15.32
C LEU A 57 4.78 10.27 -15.41
N THR A 58 5.50 10.29 -14.28
CA THR A 58 6.96 10.26 -14.25
C THR A 58 7.56 8.89 -13.99
N TYR A 59 6.77 7.94 -13.49
CA TYR A 59 7.21 6.57 -13.23
C TYR A 59 6.81 5.66 -14.40
N TYR A 60 7.81 4.97 -14.96
CA TYR A 60 7.58 3.90 -15.92
C TYR A 60 7.48 2.56 -15.18
N PRO A 61 6.51 1.69 -15.50
CA PRO A 61 5.47 1.81 -16.51
C PRO A 61 4.17 2.48 -16.02
N GLY A 62 4.17 3.17 -14.87
CA GLY A 62 2.97 3.81 -14.31
C GLY A 62 2.25 4.73 -15.30
N PHE A 63 3.01 5.47 -16.13
CA PHE A 63 2.41 6.31 -17.17
C PHE A 63 1.73 5.47 -18.27
N VAL A 64 2.32 4.34 -18.64
CA VAL A 64 1.69 3.41 -19.61
C VAL A 64 0.39 2.85 -19.03
N ASN A 65 0.41 2.44 -17.76
CA ASN A 65 -0.78 1.95 -17.07
C ASN A 65 -1.88 3.02 -17.03
N LEU A 66 -1.53 4.28 -16.76
CA LEU A 66 -2.49 5.40 -16.80
C LEU A 66 -3.11 5.56 -18.20
N LEU A 67 -2.31 5.46 -19.27
CA LEU A 67 -2.79 5.58 -20.66
C LEU A 67 -3.74 4.43 -21.05
N MET A 68 -3.52 3.24 -20.49
CA MET A 68 -4.28 2.03 -20.80
C MET A 68 -5.48 1.81 -19.88
N ALA A 69 -5.64 2.62 -18.83
CA ALA A 69 -6.67 2.42 -17.84
C ALA A 69 -8.08 2.65 -18.39
N ASP A 70 -9.00 1.74 -18.10
CA ASP A 70 -10.44 1.92 -18.29
C ASP A 70 -11.04 2.68 -17.10
N ILE A 71 -10.53 2.40 -15.90
CA ILE A 71 -10.93 3.06 -14.67
C ILE A 71 -9.67 3.55 -13.95
N ILE A 72 -9.72 4.78 -13.43
CA ILE A 72 -8.68 5.33 -12.56
C ILE A 72 -9.31 5.66 -11.21
N VAL A 73 -8.87 4.96 -10.17
CA VAL A 73 -9.28 5.23 -8.79
C VAL A 73 -8.27 6.19 -8.17
N ILE A 74 -8.67 7.44 -7.96
CA ILE A 74 -7.88 8.39 -7.17
C ILE A 74 -8.17 8.08 -5.69
N ASN A 75 -7.26 7.35 -5.05
CA ASN A 75 -7.44 6.89 -3.67
C ASN A 75 -6.93 7.91 -2.65
N LYS A 76 -7.26 7.72 -1.37
CA LYS A 76 -6.82 8.56 -0.23
C LYS A 76 -7.22 10.03 -0.36
N VAL A 77 -8.33 10.34 -1.03
CA VAL A 77 -8.80 11.73 -1.20
C VAL A 77 -9.22 12.38 0.13
N ASP A 78 -9.44 11.59 1.17
CA ASP A 78 -9.75 12.03 2.53
C ASP A 78 -8.54 12.54 3.32
N SER A 79 -7.32 12.20 2.89
CA SER A 79 -6.07 12.60 3.56
C SER A 79 -5.16 13.47 2.70
N ALA A 80 -5.40 13.54 1.40
CA ALA A 80 -4.63 14.36 0.46
C ALA A 80 -5.14 15.81 0.43
N LYS A 81 -4.26 16.73 0.03
CA LYS A 81 -4.64 18.13 -0.20
C LYS A 81 -5.48 18.24 -1.49
N LYS A 82 -6.44 19.16 -1.49
CA LYS A 82 -7.31 19.41 -2.66
C LYS A 82 -6.52 19.70 -3.94
N GLU A 83 -5.47 20.49 -3.83
CA GLU A 83 -4.60 20.87 -4.94
C GLU A 83 -3.94 19.66 -5.59
N GLN A 84 -3.50 18.69 -4.78
CA GLN A 84 -2.90 17.44 -5.25
C GLN A 84 -3.90 16.56 -6.01
N ILE A 85 -5.14 16.48 -5.49
CA ILE A 85 -6.23 15.75 -6.16
C ILE A 85 -6.52 16.38 -7.53
N GLU A 86 -6.59 17.72 -7.60
CA GLU A 86 -6.86 18.43 -8.85
C GLU A 86 -5.71 18.29 -9.87
N ILE A 87 -4.45 18.21 -9.42
CA ILE A 87 -3.30 17.91 -10.31
C ILE A 87 -3.50 16.54 -10.95
N VAL A 88 -3.79 15.49 -10.16
CA VAL A 88 -4.00 14.14 -10.70
C VAL A 88 -5.18 14.12 -11.67
N LYS A 89 -6.30 14.76 -11.34
CA LYS A 89 -7.45 14.87 -12.25
C LYS A 89 -7.10 15.54 -13.57
N LYS A 90 -6.38 16.66 -13.54
CA LYS A 90 -5.93 17.37 -14.75
C LYS A 90 -5.04 16.49 -15.60
N ASN A 91 -4.13 15.74 -14.99
CA ASN A 91 -3.25 14.81 -15.69
C ASN A 91 -4.06 13.69 -16.38
N ILE A 92 -5.04 13.11 -15.68
CA ILE A 92 -5.92 12.08 -16.24
C ILE A 92 -6.70 12.64 -17.44
N ILE A 93 -7.34 13.81 -17.30
CA ILE A 93 -8.10 14.45 -18.37
C ILE A 93 -7.21 14.72 -19.59
N LYS A 94 -5.96 15.14 -19.38
CA LYS A 94 -5.01 15.44 -20.43
C LYS A 94 -4.55 14.20 -21.20
N TYR A 95 -4.25 13.11 -20.49
CA TYR A 95 -3.56 11.95 -21.07
C TYR A 95 -4.48 10.75 -21.34
N ASN A 96 -5.54 10.57 -20.54
CA ASN A 96 -6.53 9.53 -20.76
C ASN A 96 -7.96 10.03 -20.45
N PRO A 97 -8.52 10.92 -21.28
CA PRO A 97 -9.86 11.50 -21.07
C PRO A 97 -10.99 10.46 -21.15
N LYS A 98 -10.73 9.25 -21.65
CA LYS A 98 -11.72 8.18 -21.78
C LYS A 98 -11.87 7.37 -20.48
N ALA A 99 -10.86 7.38 -19.62
CA ALA A 99 -10.90 6.64 -18.37
C ALA A 99 -12.01 7.16 -17.45
N LYS A 100 -12.72 6.24 -16.83
CA LYS A 100 -13.66 6.60 -15.78
C LYS A 100 -12.90 6.88 -14.48
N VAL A 101 -13.08 8.07 -13.91
CA VAL A 101 -12.43 8.47 -12.66
C VAL A 101 -13.35 8.22 -11.48
N ILE A 102 -12.85 7.51 -10.47
CA ILE A 102 -13.51 7.27 -9.18
C ILE A 102 -12.68 7.93 -8.07
N LEU A 103 -13.32 8.74 -7.24
CA LEU A 103 -12.69 9.29 -6.05
C LEU A 103 -12.92 8.35 -4.87
N ALA A 104 -11.85 7.90 -4.23
CA ALA A 104 -11.93 6.93 -3.16
C ALA A 104 -11.27 7.43 -1.88
N ARG A 105 -11.95 7.23 -0.76
CA ARG A 105 -11.39 7.39 0.58
C ARG A 105 -10.70 6.10 0.99
N SER A 106 -9.64 6.21 1.80
CA SER A 106 -8.97 5.06 2.40
C SER A 106 -9.24 5.07 3.90
N LYS A 107 -10.29 4.35 4.31
CA LYS A 107 -10.68 4.29 5.72
C LYS A 107 -9.65 3.51 6.51
N ILE A 108 -8.95 4.20 7.41
CA ILE A 108 -7.99 3.60 8.32
C ILE A 108 -8.73 2.98 9.50
N ILE A 109 -8.47 1.71 9.75
CA ILE A 109 -9.01 0.91 10.85
C ILE A 109 -7.87 0.53 11.78
N VAL A 110 -8.09 0.67 13.07
CA VAL A 110 -7.15 0.28 14.13
C VAL A 110 -7.80 -0.79 14.97
N ASP A 111 -7.17 -1.96 15.10
CA ASP A 111 -7.72 -3.08 15.87
C ASP A 111 -7.76 -2.82 17.38
N LYS A 112 -6.78 -2.05 17.91
CA LYS A 112 -6.59 -1.76 19.33
C LYS A 112 -6.27 -0.28 19.57
N PRO A 113 -7.23 0.63 19.38
CA PRO A 113 -6.99 2.07 19.51
C PRO A 113 -6.58 2.49 20.94
N GLU A 114 -6.91 1.71 21.96
CA GLU A 114 -6.49 1.93 23.35
C GLU A 114 -4.97 1.80 23.55
N LEU A 115 -4.26 1.11 22.64
CA LEU A 115 -2.80 1.04 22.66
C LEU A 115 -2.13 2.28 22.09
N ILE A 116 -2.88 3.15 21.44
CA ILE A 116 -2.39 4.40 20.85
C ILE A 116 -2.80 5.60 21.72
N ARG A 117 -4.03 5.58 22.25
CA ARG A 117 -4.63 6.73 22.92
C ARG A 117 -3.82 7.18 24.14
N ASN A 118 -3.30 8.42 24.06
CA ASN A 118 -2.46 9.02 25.09
C ASN A 118 -1.25 8.15 25.50
N LYS A 119 -0.63 7.50 24.53
CA LYS A 119 0.56 6.66 24.72
C LYS A 119 1.69 7.03 23.78
N SER A 120 2.90 6.73 24.19
CA SER A 120 4.08 6.80 23.33
C SER A 120 4.13 5.58 22.42
N VAL A 121 4.21 5.80 21.11
CA VAL A 121 4.18 4.72 20.12
C VAL A 121 5.30 4.84 19.11
N ILE A 122 5.86 3.69 18.72
CA ILE A 122 6.69 3.59 17.52
C ILE A 122 5.80 3.14 16.35
N ILE A 123 5.97 3.80 15.20
CA ILE A 123 5.25 3.43 13.99
C ILE A 123 6.17 2.64 13.09
N VAL A 124 5.67 1.49 12.63
CA VAL A 124 6.34 0.68 11.61
C VAL A 124 5.50 0.74 10.34
N GLY A 125 6.04 1.39 9.32
CA GLY A 125 5.38 1.57 8.04
C GLY A 125 5.93 0.64 6.96
N ASP A 126 5.22 0.52 5.84
CA ASP A 126 5.65 -0.27 4.70
C ASP A 126 6.98 0.24 4.12
N GLY A 127 7.98 -0.64 4.08
CA GLY A 127 9.33 -0.29 3.70
C GLY A 127 9.44 0.33 2.31
N PRO A 128 8.95 -0.31 1.23
CA PRO A 128 8.94 0.25 -0.12
C PRO A 128 8.25 1.60 -0.23
N THR A 129 7.09 1.77 0.38
CA THR A 129 6.33 3.02 0.38
C THR A 129 7.12 4.18 0.99
N LEU A 130 7.77 3.93 2.13
CA LEU A 130 8.55 4.93 2.84
C LEU A 130 9.88 5.21 2.16
N THR A 131 10.59 4.20 1.66
CA THR A 131 11.90 4.36 1.04
C THR A 131 11.82 4.82 -0.41
N HIS A 132 11.51 3.93 -1.32
CA HIS A 132 11.48 4.20 -2.77
C HIS A 132 10.24 5.01 -3.18
N GLY A 133 9.13 4.86 -2.46
CA GLY A 133 7.90 5.63 -2.66
C GLY A 133 7.98 7.10 -2.22
N GLY A 134 9.04 7.48 -1.48
CA GLY A 134 9.31 8.86 -1.09
C GLY A 134 8.33 9.47 -0.08
N LEU A 135 7.45 8.66 0.52
CA LEU A 135 6.54 9.15 1.58
C LEU A 135 7.27 9.22 2.93
N SER A 136 7.06 10.31 3.66
CA SER A 136 7.62 10.48 5.00
C SER A 136 6.72 9.96 6.12
N PHE A 137 5.54 9.45 5.79
CA PHE A 137 4.55 8.94 6.75
C PHE A 137 3.66 7.87 6.12
N SER A 138 3.09 7.02 6.96
CA SER A 138 2.13 5.98 6.59
C SER A 138 0.75 6.19 7.25
N ALA A 139 -0.15 5.23 7.04
CA ALA A 139 -1.42 5.17 7.76
C ALA A 139 -1.23 5.11 9.29
N GLY A 140 -0.10 4.60 9.77
CA GLY A 140 0.26 4.56 11.18
C GLY A 140 0.39 5.94 11.80
N THR A 141 1.06 6.87 11.13
CA THR A 141 1.14 8.27 11.59
C THR A 141 -0.23 8.94 11.62
N ILE A 142 -1.06 8.70 10.61
CA ILE A 142 -2.43 9.25 10.58
C ILE A 142 -3.25 8.70 11.75
N ALA A 143 -3.16 7.40 12.02
CA ALA A 143 -3.84 6.75 13.14
C ALA A 143 -3.32 7.29 14.48
N ALA A 144 -2.00 7.38 14.67
CA ALA A 144 -1.43 7.91 15.91
C ALA A 144 -1.93 9.33 16.21
N LYS A 145 -1.91 10.21 15.23
CA LYS A 145 -2.43 11.59 15.36
C LYS A 145 -3.94 11.61 15.68
N ARG A 146 -4.75 10.75 15.01
CA ARG A 146 -6.19 10.66 15.22
C ARG A 146 -6.54 10.24 16.65
N TYR A 147 -5.76 9.34 17.23
CA TYR A 147 -6.00 8.83 18.58
C TYR A 147 -5.18 9.52 19.67
N GLY A 148 -4.44 10.60 19.34
CA GLY A 148 -3.66 11.36 20.33
C GLY A 148 -2.44 10.63 20.89
N GLY A 149 -1.83 9.74 20.09
CA GLY A 149 -0.58 9.07 20.42
C GLY A 149 0.64 9.97 20.18
N TRP A 150 1.68 9.82 21.00
CA TRP A 150 2.96 10.50 20.81
C TRP A 150 3.92 9.61 20.04
N ILE A 151 4.32 10.06 18.85
CA ILE A 151 5.22 9.28 18.00
C ILE A 151 6.65 9.41 18.50
N VAL A 152 7.28 8.28 18.76
CA VAL A 152 8.67 8.19 19.21
C VAL A 152 9.59 8.04 18.00
N ASP A 153 10.57 8.94 17.88
CA ASP A 153 11.60 8.86 16.84
C ASP A 153 12.48 7.61 16.99
N PRO A 154 12.44 6.67 16.04
CA PRO A 154 13.17 5.41 16.15
C PRO A 154 14.66 5.53 15.78
N ARG A 155 15.11 6.63 15.18
CA ARG A 155 16.46 6.78 14.60
C ARG A 155 17.58 6.55 15.61
N ARG A 156 17.40 7.05 16.84
CA ARG A 156 18.39 6.86 17.93
C ARG A 156 18.50 5.43 18.44
N TYR A 157 17.53 4.57 18.12
CA TYR A 157 17.50 3.17 18.50
C TYR A 157 17.86 2.25 17.32
N ALA A 158 17.93 2.80 16.11
CA ALA A 158 18.18 2.05 14.88
C ALA A 158 19.53 1.36 14.89
N VAL A 159 19.56 0.10 14.44
CA VAL A 159 20.78 -0.70 14.34
C VAL A 159 20.98 -1.24 12.93
N GLY A 160 22.22 -1.52 12.58
CA GLY A 160 22.62 -2.22 11.36
C GLY A 160 22.08 -1.57 10.08
N SER A 161 21.38 -2.35 9.27
CA SER A 161 20.81 -1.90 7.99
C SER A 161 19.72 -0.84 8.19
N ILE A 162 18.97 -0.90 9.29
CA ILE A 162 17.92 0.10 9.61
C ILE A 162 18.55 1.48 9.77
N LYS A 163 19.67 1.59 10.50
CA LYS A 163 20.42 2.85 10.64
C LYS A 163 20.87 3.37 9.27
N LYS A 164 21.46 2.51 8.44
CA LYS A 164 21.87 2.87 7.08
C LYS A 164 20.70 3.33 6.20
N THR A 165 19.51 2.75 6.38
CA THR A 165 18.30 3.16 5.66
C THR A 165 17.92 4.60 6.03
N PHE A 166 17.92 4.97 7.32
CA PHE A 166 17.68 6.34 7.74
C PHE A 166 18.74 7.33 7.22
N GLU A 167 20.00 6.93 7.16
CA GLU A 167 21.08 7.75 6.59
C GLU A 167 20.90 7.96 5.08
N LYS A 168 20.47 6.92 4.36
CA LYS A 168 20.26 6.97 2.91
C LYS A 168 19.01 7.79 2.52
N TYR A 169 17.94 7.69 3.29
CA TYR A 169 16.64 8.29 2.98
C TYR A 169 16.32 9.42 3.98
N SER A 170 16.85 10.60 3.72
CA SER A 170 16.76 11.78 4.63
C SER A 170 15.33 12.27 4.88
N HIS A 171 14.38 11.93 3.99
CA HIS A 171 12.97 12.28 4.17
C HIS A 171 12.26 11.40 5.22
N LEU A 172 12.84 10.27 5.60
CA LEU A 172 12.34 9.45 6.71
C LEU A 172 12.52 10.20 8.03
N LYS A 173 11.43 10.36 8.77
CA LYS A 173 11.41 11.08 10.05
C LYS A 173 11.15 10.11 11.20
N ASP A 174 9.91 10.08 11.65
CA ASP A 174 9.51 9.40 12.87
C ASP A 174 8.91 8.01 12.62
N GLU A 175 8.96 7.51 11.38
CA GLU A 175 8.50 6.18 11.03
C GLU A 175 9.65 5.23 10.73
N LEU A 176 9.53 4.02 11.26
CA LEU A 176 10.45 2.94 11.02
C LEU A 176 10.03 2.18 9.76
N PRO A 177 10.84 2.20 8.68
CA PRO A 177 10.52 1.40 7.51
C PRO A 177 10.69 -0.09 7.82
N ALA A 178 9.68 -0.89 7.54
CA ALA A 178 9.77 -2.33 7.64
C ALA A 178 10.74 -2.86 6.58
N MET A 179 11.91 -3.27 7.04
CA MET A 179 12.95 -3.88 6.21
C MET A 179 13.09 -5.34 6.64
N GLY A 180 12.92 -6.30 5.72
CA GLY A 180 12.86 -7.70 6.13
C GLY A 180 13.13 -8.71 5.02
N TYR A 181 13.97 -8.35 4.03
CA TYR A 181 14.31 -9.24 2.92
C TYR A 181 15.31 -10.35 3.30
N SER A 182 16.01 -10.23 4.45
CA SER A 182 16.93 -11.25 4.93
C SER A 182 16.74 -11.51 6.43
N ARG A 183 17.16 -12.70 6.90
CA ARG A 183 17.13 -13.04 8.35
C ARG A 183 17.88 -12.02 9.20
N LYS A 184 18.95 -11.43 8.68
CA LYS A 184 19.71 -10.37 9.36
C LYS A 184 18.88 -9.12 9.52
N GLN A 185 18.25 -8.63 8.44
CA GLN A 185 17.40 -7.44 8.48
C GLN A 185 16.19 -7.61 9.40
N ILE A 186 15.57 -8.79 9.40
CA ILE A 186 14.48 -9.14 10.32
C ILE A 186 14.93 -8.98 11.78
N LYS A 187 16.09 -9.52 12.15
CA LYS A 187 16.66 -9.37 13.51
C LYS A 187 17.02 -7.93 13.85
N GLU A 188 17.52 -7.15 12.89
CA GLU A 188 17.85 -5.74 13.10
C GLU A 188 16.59 -4.89 13.28
N LEU A 189 15.52 -5.18 12.54
CA LEU A 189 14.20 -4.56 12.73
C LEU A 189 13.63 -4.88 14.11
N GLU A 190 13.59 -6.16 14.49
CA GLU A 190 13.17 -6.62 15.80
C GLU A 190 13.94 -5.93 16.92
N LYS A 191 15.28 -5.89 16.82
CA LYS A 191 16.14 -5.24 17.80
C LYS A 191 15.88 -3.74 17.91
N THR A 192 15.66 -3.06 16.77
CA THR A 192 15.33 -1.63 16.76
C THR A 192 14.01 -1.37 17.46
N ILE A 193 12.97 -2.12 17.15
CA ILE A 193 11.64 -1.99 17.77
C ILE A 193 11.72 -2.25 19.28
N ASN A 194 12.37 -3.33 19.69
CA ASN A 194 12.46 -3.73 21.10
C ASN A 194 13.27 -2.74 21.95
N ARG A 195 14.29 -2.09 21.37
CA ARG A 195 15.10 -1.06 22.04
C ARG A 195 14.39 0.29 22.14
N THR A 196 13.45 0.59 21.27
CA THR A 196 12.73 1.86 21.28
C THR A 196 11.93 1.98 22.58
N LYS A 197 12.17 3.05 23.34
CA LYS A 197 11.45 3.33 24.58
C LYS A 197 10.07 3.91 24.23
N CYS A 198 9.05 3.07 24.19
CA CYS A 198 7.67 3.42 23.94
C CYS A 198 6.71 2.40 24.56
N ASP A 199 5.45 2.78 24.70
CA ASP A 199 4.41 1.94 25.32
C ASP A 199 3.90 0.85 24.38
N ALA A 200 3.79 1.16 23.07
CA ALA A 200 3.26 0.22 22.09
C ALA A 200 3.87 0.42 20.70
N VAL A 201 3.62 -0.56 19.84
CA VAL A 201 3.96 -0.55 18.41
C VAL A 201 2.69 -0.36 17.60
N VAL A 202 2.75 0.50 16.58
CA VAL A 202 1.71 0.65 15.57
C VAL A 202 2.24 0.01 14.29
N ASP A 203 1.69 -1.14 13.91
CA ASP A 203 2.02 -1.86 12.69
C ASP A 203 1.12 -1.38 11.55
N ALA A 204 1.68 -0.62 10.63
CA ALA A 204 1.03 -0.12 9.42
C ALA A 204 1.61 -0.78 8.15
N THR A 205 2.13 -1.99 8.29
CA THR A 205 2.63 -2.80 7.18
C THR A 205 1.55 -3.74 6.65
N PRO A 206 1.61 -4.18 5.40
CA PRO A 206 0.74 -5.24 4.89
C PRO A 206 1.08 -6.61 5.49
N ALA A 207 2.30 -6.77 6.02
CA ALA A 207 2.75 -7.97 6.69
C ALA A 207 2.33 -7.96 8.16
N ASN A 208 1.86 -9.09 8.68
CA ASN A 208 1.61 -9.22 10.12
C ASN A 208 2.93 -9.41 10.85
N LEU A 209 3.50 -8.33 11.40
CA LEU A 209 4.80 -8.35 12.06
C LEU A 209 4.85 -9.29 13.27
N ASN A 210 3.73 -9.53 13.96
CA ASN A 210 3.67 -10.50 15.07
C ASN A 210 3.99 -11.93 14.65
N ARG A 211 3.81 -12.27 13.37
CA ARG A 211 4.15 -13.61 12.86
C ARG A 211 5.63 -13.74 12.50
N ILE A 212 6.30 -12.61 12.27
CA ILE A 212 7.65 -12.56 11.71
C ILE A 212 8.68 -12.19 12.78
N LEU A 213 8.29 -11.31 13.72
CA LEU A 213 9.18 -10.70 14.72
C LEU A 213 8.77 -11.10 16.14
N LYS A 214 9.77 -11.27 17.00
CA LYS A 214 9.57 -11.45 18.45
C LYS A 214 9.60 -10.07 19.13
N ILE A 215 8.44 -9.44 19.23
CA ILE A 215 8.30 -8.09 19.80
C ILE A 215 7.87 -8.19 21.26
N ASN A 216 8.57 -7.46 22.13
CA ASN A 216 8.32 -7.41 23.57
C ASN A 216 7.33 -6.33 24.00
N LYS A 217 6.58 -5.76 23.06
CA LYS A 217 5.59 -4.71 23.29
C LYS A 217 4.23 -5.10 22.74
N LYS A 218 3.17 -4.50 23.28
CA LYS A 218 1.83 -4.61 22.71
C LYS A 218 1.79 -3.93 21.35
N MET A 219 1.00 -4.47 20.43
CA MET A 219 0.92 -3.99 19.05
C MET A 219 -0.53 -3.71 18.66
N ALA A 220 -0.74 -2.54 18.05
CA ALA A 220 -1.95 -2.18 17.33
C ALA A 220 -1.68 -2.31 15.82
N ASN A 221 -2.56 -3.04 15.13
CA ASN A 221 -2.45 -3.23 13.69
C ASN A 221 -3.34 -2.24 12.95
N ILE A 222 -2.82 -1.70 11.86
CA ILE A 222 -3.53 -0.81 10.97
C ILE A 222 -3.92 -1.56 9.71
N THR A 223 -5.20 -1.50 9.39
CA THR A 223 -5.73 -1.95 8.10
C THR A 223 -6.47 -0.80 7.42
N TYR A 224 -6.75 -0.94 6.13
CA TYR A 224 -7.52 0.06 5.40
C TYR A 224 -8.53 -0.60 4.50
N GLU A 225 -9.66 0.06 4.35
CA GLU A 225 -10.74 -0.32 3.47
C GLU A 225 -11.03 0.79 2.48
N LEU A 226 -11.41 0.40 1.27
CA LEU A 226 -11.93 1.33 0.30
C LEU A 226 -13.24 1.91 0.79
N GLY A 227 -13.42 3.22 0.65
CA GLY A 227 -14.67 3.88 1.06
C GLY A 227 -15.88 3.30 0.31
N ILE A 228 -16.99 3.10 1.04
CA ILE A 228 -18.19 2.42 0.53
C ILE A 228 -18.76 3.05 -0.74
N ASP A 229 -18.63 4.36 -0.92
CA ASP A 229 -19.10 5.06 -2.11
C ASP A 229 -18.33 4.61 -3.36
N ALA A 230 -17.00 4.47 -3.25
CA ALA A 230 -16.15 3.99 -4.33
C ALA A 230 -16.40 2.51 -4.62
N VAL A 231 -16.63 1.69 -3.58
CA VAL A 231 -17.01 0.28 -3.73
C VAL A 231 -18.30 0.17 -4.53
N LYS A 232 -19.36 0.89 -4.16
CA LYS A 232 -20.65 0.89 -4.88
C LYS A 232 -20.51 1.34 -6.34
N GLU A 233 -19.64 2.31 -6.60
CA GLU A 233 -19.41 2.79 -7.95
C GLU A 233 -18.66 1.75 -8.80
N LEU A 234 -17.64 1.10 -8.25
CA LEU A 234 -16.95 -0.03 -8.90
C LEU A 234 -17.91 -1.19 -9.17
N GLU A 235 -18.70 -1.60 -8.19
CA GLU A 235 -19.71 -2.65 -8.35
C GLU A 235 -20.68 -2.35 -9.49
N LYS A 236 -21.15 -1.11 -9.57
CA LYS A 236 -22.06 -0.68 -10.66
C LYS A 236 -21.42 -0.83 -12.03
N ILE A 237 -20.12 -0.51 -12.15
CA ILE A 237 -19.40 -0.64 -13.41
C ILE A 237 -19.19 -2.11 -13.75
N LEU A 238 -18.76 -2.92 -12.80
CA LEU A 238 -18.53 -4.35 -12.97
C LEU A 238 -19.81 -5.09 -13.38
N LYS A 239 -20.94 -4.75 -12.75
CA LYS A 239 -22.27 -5.30 -13.12
C LYS A 239 -22.70 -4.89 -14.53
N LYS A 240 -22.55 -3.58 -14.88
CA LYS A 240 -22.93 -3.06 -16.20
C LYS A 240 -22.16 -3.74 -17.35
N ASN A 241 -20.90 -4.05 -17.13
CA ASN A 241 -20.02 -4.67 -18.14
C ASN A 241 -20.03 -6.19 -18.09
N LYS A 242 -20.92 -6.81 -17.32
CA LYS A 242 -21.07 -8.26 -17.17
C LYS A 242 -19.80 -8.99 -16.70
N PHE A 243 -18.85 -8.28 -16.08
CA PHE A 243 -17.65 -8.88 -15.51
C PHE A 243 -17.94 -9.73 -14.27
N VAL A 244 -19.08 -9.54 -13.61
CA VAL A 244 -19.48 -10.30 -12.44
C VAL A 244 -20.94 -10.72 -12.54
N LYS A 245 -21.20 -12.02 -12.53
CA LYS A 245 -22.52 -12.58 -12.24
C LYS A 245 -22.65 -12.69 -10.73
N TRP A 246 -23.14 -11.67 -10.09
CA TRP A 246 -23.48 -11.74 -8.66
C TRP A 246 -24.76 -12.57 -8.51
N ASN A 247 -24.63 -13.79 -8.01
CA ASN A 247 -25.74 -14.42 -7.35
C ASN A 247 -25.96 -13.64 -6.06
N THR A 248 -27.08 -12.93 -5.99
CA THR A 248 -27.57 -12.31 -4.74
C THR A 248 -27.72 -13.41 -3.71
N PHE A 249 -26.88 -13.40 -2.66
CA PHE A 249 -27.13 -14.12 -1.42
C PHE A 249 -28.13 -13.35 -0.57
#